data_ce707c5b778caa31602279ab3b88edd2
#
_entry.id   ce707c5b778caa31602279ab3b88edd2
#
_cell.length_a   1.000
_cell.length_b   1.000
_cell.length_c   1.000
_cell.angle_alpha   90.00
_cell.angle_beta   90.00
_cell.angle_gamma   90.00
#
_symmetry.space_group_name_H-M   'P 1'
#
loop_
_entity.id
_entity.type
_entity.pdbx_description
1 polymer ?
#
loop_
_entity_poly.entity_id
_entity_poly.type
_entity_poly.pdbx_seq_one_letter_code
_entity_poly.pdbx_strand_id
1 'polypeptide(L)'
;CMALSFGACQDIVTYNDNYDDEMASSGAPVIDAVYDSKDRDKLLPITDGNLEQMIVLDGSNLSRVRKVMFNDVELPVGEVYATASSAYLPIPRQIPLEVNNKLYYETELGSTTYDFTVSVPLVQVDGLYNEFALPGTSVQLKGKYFDLYGFGGANSTSTVKMNGVELEVDSISDKYMSV
;
A
#
# COMPACT_ATOMS: atom_id res chain seq x y z
N CYS A 1 2.16 14.18 70.22
CA CYS A 1 2.38 14.30 68.79
C CYS A 1 1.96 12.98 68.13
N MET A 2 0.82 13.03 67.46
CA MET A 2 0.24 11.86 66.80
C MET A 2 0.58 11.99 65.28
N ALA A 3 1.42 11.11 64.75
CA ALA A 3 1.76 11.05 63.35
C ALA A 3 0.73 10.23 62.59
N LEU A 4 -0.08 10.84 61.75
CA LEU A 4 -0.98 10.19 60.81
C LEU A 4 -0.16 9.77 59.59
N SER A 5 0.08 8.45 59.44
CA SER A 5 0.60 7.88 58.21
C SER A 5 -0.57 7.70 57.21
N PHE A 6 -0.58 8.51 56.19
CA PHE A 6 -1.43 8.28 55.01
C PHE A 6 -0.81 7.12 54.22
N GLY A 7 -1.40 5.93 54.33
CA GLY A 7 -1.16 4.84 53.40
C GLY A 7 -1.87 5.20 52.07
N ALA A 8 -1.13 5.63 51.08
CA ALA A 8 -1.62 5.69 49.73
C ALA A 8 -1.77 4.26 49.21
N CYS A 9 -3.01 3.73 49.17
CA CYS A 9 -3.30 2.57 48.36
C CYS A 9 -3.08 2.94 46.90
N GLN A 10 -1.95 2.55 46.37
CA GLN A 10 -1.82 2.44 44.91
C GLN A 10 -2.49 1.13 44.54
N ASP A 11 -3.78 1.20 44.19
CA ASP A 11 -4.38 0.19 43.35
C ASP A 11 -3.70 0.27 41.99
N ILE A 12 -2.65 -0.49 41.83
CA ILE A 12 -2.14 -0.82 40.50
C ILE A 12 -3.21 -1.76 39.90
N VAL A 13 -4.18 -1.19 39.23
CA VAL A 13 -5.04 -1.96 38.34
C VAL A 13 -4.14 -2.42 37.19
N THR A 14 -3.61 -3.62 37.33
CA THR A 14 -3.01 -4.31 36.20
C THR A 14 -4.17 -4.61 35.25
N TYR A 15 -4.36 -3.78 34.25
CA TYR A 15 -5.19 -4.14 33.11
C TYR A 15 -4.52 -5.32 32.44
N ASN A 16 -5.05 -6.50 32.74
CA ASN A 16 -4.77 -7.69 31.95
C ASN A 16 -5.61 -7.54 30.69
N ASP A 17 -5.19 -6.66 29.77
CA ASP A 17 -5.72 -6.71 28.44
C ASP A 17 -4.98 -7.85 27.73
N ASN A 18 -5.73 -8.83 27.24
CA ASN A 18 -5.22 -9.98 26.49
C ASN A 18 -4.44 -9.57 25.20
N TYR A 19 -4.15 -8.28 25.04
CA TYR A 19 -3.35 -7.72 23.95
C TYR A 19 -1.83 -7.77 24.22
N ASP A 20 -1.42 -7.83 25.50
CA ASP A 20 0.00 -7.90 25.88
C ASP A 20 0.55 -9.34 25.93
N ASP A 21 -0.31 -10.35 25.74
CA ASP A 21 0.09 -11.77 25.78
C ASP A 21 0.56 -12.30 24.41
N GLU A 22 0.65 -11.48 23.36
CA GLU A 22 1.32 -11.91 22.13
C GLU A 22 2.81 -12.15 22.43
N MET A 23 3.24 -13.40 22.23
CA MET A 23 4.67 -13.73 22.33
C MET A 23 5.45 -12.81 21.41
N ALA A 24 6.40 -12.07 21.99
CA ALA A 24 7.28 -11.20 21.22
C ALA A 24 7.98 -12.00 20.11
N SER A 25 8.11 -11.41 18.94
CA SER A 25 8.88 -12.01 17.84
C SER A 25 10.28 -12.42 18.33
N SER A 26 10.65 -13.66 18.08
CA SER A 26 11.90 -14.26 18.56
C SER A 26 12.82 -14.78 17.44
N GLY A 27 12.39 -14.65 16.17
CA GLY A 27 13.12 -15.14 15.02
C GLY A 27 12.76 -14.38 13.73
N ALA A 28 13.28 -14.86 12.61
CA ALA A 28 12.95 -14.29 11.31
C ALA A 28 11.44 -14.37 11.02
N PRO A 29 10.87 -13.42 10.28
CA PRO A 29 9.46 -13.41 9.94
C PRO A 29 9.11 -14.60 9.04
N VAL A 30 7.92 -15.15 9.26
CA VAL A 30 7.32 -16.20 8.41
C VAL A 30 5.93 -15.71 8.00
N ILE A 31 5.62 -15.75 6.73
CA ILE A 31 4.30 -15.47 6.18
C ILE A 31 3.69 -16.79 5.76
N ASP A 32 2.60 -17.19 6.43
CA ASP A 32 1.88 -18.43 6.15
C ASP A 32 0.81 -18.21 5.09
N ALA A 33 0.10 -17.08 5.16
CA ALA A 33 -0.95 -16.73 4.20
C ALA A 33 -1.15 -15.21 4.12
N VAL A 34 -1.79 -14.78 3.03
CA VAL A 34 -2.20 -13.39 2.80
C VAL A 34 -3.71 -13.37 2.55
N TYR A 35 -4.41 -12.39 3.10
CA TYR A 35 -5.85 -12.23 2.99
C TYR A 35 -6.21 -10.79 2.59
N ASP A 36 -7.36 -10.61 1.93
CA ASP A 36 -7.97 -9.29 1.81
C ASP A 36 -8.42 -8.83 3.21
N SER A 37 -8.16 -7.58 3.58
CA SER A 37 -8.57 -7.03 4.89
C SER A 37 -10.09 -7.03 5.12
N LYS A 38 -10.88 -7.19 4.05
CA LYS A 38 -12.34 -7.35 4.13
C LYS A 38 -12.76 -8.75 4.53
N ASP A 39 -11.91 -9.76 4.32
CA ASP A 39 -12.12 -11.13 4.77
C ASP A 39 -11.71 -11.27 6.25
N ARG A 40 -12.62 -10.84 7.14
CA ARG A 40 -12.36 -10.83 8.58
C ARG A 40 -12.15 -12.21 9.20
N ASP A 41 -12.73 -13.23 8.58
CA ASP A 41 -12.69 -14.60 9.06
C ASP A 41 -11.50 -15.38 8.47
N LYS A 42 -10.70 -14.73 7.60
CA LYS A 42 -9.52 -15.32 6.94
C LYS A 42 -9.81 -16.66 6.26
N LEU A 43 -10.92 -16.72 5.52
CA LEU A 43 -11.39 -17.95 4.89
C LEU A 43 -10.75 -18.20 3.52
N LEU A 44 -10.41 -17.12 2.81
CA LEU A 44 -9.94 -17.19 1.42
C LEU A 44 -8.58 -16.52 1.28
N PRO A 45 -7.46 -17.26 1.41
CA PRO A 45 -6.15 -16.69 1.15
C PRO A 45 -6.02 -16.25 -0.31
N ILE A 46 -5.34 -15.13 -0.52
CA ILE A 46 -5.07 -14.54 -1.82
C ILE A 46 -3.59 -14.60 -2.16
N THR A 47 -3.28 -14.70 -3.44
CA THR A 47 -1.91 -14.66 -3.98
C THR A 47 -1.70 -13.46 -4.91
N ASP A 48 -2.72 -12.63 -5.07
CA ASP A 48 -2.69 -11.41 -5.87
C ASP A 48 -3.55 -10.32 -5.24
N GLY A 49 -3.27 -9.08 -5.60
CA GLY A 49 -4.03 -7.93 -5.12
C GLY A 49 -3.87 -6.71 -6.01
N ASN A 50 -4.77 -5.74 -5.86
CA ASN A 50 -4.76 -4.50 -6.63
C ASN A 50 -3.98 -3.40 -5.89
N LEU A 51 -3.52 -2.39 -6.62
CA LEU A 51 -2.97 -1.18 -6.02
C LEU A 51 -3.95 -0.59 -5.00
N GLU A 52 -3.44 -0.05 -3.89
CA GLU A 52 -4.19 0.53 -2.77
C GLU A 52 -5.08 -0.47 -1.98
N GLN A 53 -5.10 -1.74 -2.35
CA GLN A 53 -5.82 -2.75 -1.57
C GLN A 53 -5.13 -2.97 -0.23
N MET A 54 -5.90 -2.93 0.86
CA MET A 54 -5.43 -3.31 2.19
C MET A 54 -5.44 -4.83 2.32
N ILE A 55 -4.30 -5.42 2.65
CA ILE A 55 -4.14 -6.85 2.87
C ILE A 55 -3.69 -7.13 4.30
N VAL A 56 -3.88 -8.38 4.71
CA VAL A 56 -3.46 -8.91 6.01
C VAL A 56 -2.53 -10.08 5.78
N LEU A 57 -1.33 -9.98 6.31
CA LEU A 57 -0.42 -11.12 6.43
C LEU A 57 -0.76 -11.88 7.70
N ASP A 58 -0.80 -13.18 7.62
CA ASP A 58 -0.91 -14.10 8.74
C ASP A 58 0.36 -14.94 8.82
N GLY A 59 0.89 -15.13 10.04
CA GLY A 59 2.15 -15.81 10.15
C GLY A 59 2.76 -15.73 11.55
N SER A 60 4.06 -15.61 11.62
CA SER A 60 4.79 -15.48 12.88
C SER A 60 5.99 -14.53 12.77
N ASN A 61 6.37 -13.91 13.89
CA ASN A 61 7.49 -12.99 14.00
C ASN A 61 7.37 -11.74 13.09
N LEU A 62 6.14 -11.26 12.83
CA LEU A 62 5.88 -10.16 11.90
C LEU A 62 6.06 -8.76 12.51
N SER A 63 6.28 -8.64 13.83
CA SER A 63 6.49 -7.35 14.49
C SER A 63 7.87 -6.75 14.21
N ARG A 64 8.05 -5.45 14.52
CA ARG A 64 9.31 -4.69 14.35
C ARG A 64 9.77 -4.61 12.89
N VAL A 65 8.85 -4.21 12.03
CA VAL A 65 9.06 -4.08 10.58
C VAL A 65 10.15 -3.07 10.27
N ARG A 66 11.04 -3.40 9.36
CA ARG A 66 12.12 -2.57 8.86
C ARG A 66 11.91 -2.19 7.40
N LYS A 67 11.42 -3.13 6.60
CA LYS A 67 11.21 -2.92 5.17
C LYS A 67 10.13 -3.84 4.63
N VAL A 68 9.31 -3.29 3.77
CA VAL A 68 8.33 -4.06 2.98
C VAL A 68 8.42 -3.60 1.54
N MET A 69 8.41 -4.54 0.61
CA MET A 69 8.42 -4.22 -0.83
C MET A 69 7.46 -5.16 -1.57
N PHE A 70 6.75 -4.60 -2.53
CA PHE A 70 6.02 -5.35 -3.55
C PHE A 70 6.76 -5.20 -4.88
N ASN A 71 7.31 -6.29 -5.39
CA ASN A 71 8.28 -6.25 -6.48
C ASN A 71 9.49 -5.36 -6.10
N ASP A 72 9.70 -4.24 -6.81
CA ASP A 72 10.72 -3.23 -6.53
C ASP A 72 10.15 -1.98 -5.83
N VAL A 73 8.85 -1.94 -5.53
CA VAL A 73 8.19 -0.80 -4.90
C VAL A 73 8.19 -0.94 -3.38
N GLU A 74 8.84 -0.01 -2.70
CA GLU A 74 8.91 0.01 -1.24
C GLU A 74 7.65 0.66 -0.64
N LEU A 75 7.09 0.01 0.39
CA LEU A 75 6.01 0.55 1.21
C LEU A 75 6.61 1.27 2.42
N PRO A 76 6.23 2.52 2.71
CA PRO A 76 6.65 3.21 3.92
C PRO A 76 6.26 2.41 5.18
N VAL A 77 7.23 2.16 6.07
CA VAL A 77 6.99 1.36 7.30
C VAL A 77 5.90 1.97 8.18
N GLY A 78 5.72 3.29 8.14
CA GLY A 78 4.64 3.99 8.87
C GLY A 78 3.22 3.62 8.42
N GLU A 79 3.06 2.97 7.27
CA GLU A 79 1.78 2.48 6.76
C GLU A 79 1.50 1.01 7.14
N VAL A 80 2.45 0.37 7.83
CA VAL A 80 2.35 -1.02 8.26
C VAL A 80 1.95 -1.08 9.73
N TYR A 81 0.86 -1.75 10.03
CA TYR A 81 0.50 -2.11 11.39
C TYR A 81 0.77 -3.60 11.60
N ALA A 82 1.71 -3.94 12.47
CA ALA A 82 2.13 -5.33 12.66
C ALA A 82 2.19 -5.73 14.14
N THR A 83 1.67 -6.92 14.41
CA THR A 83 1.83 -7.68 15.65
C THR A 83 2.79 -8.85 15.40
N ALA A 84 3.01 -9.71 16.37
CA ALA A 84 3.85 -10.90 16.18
C ALA A 84 3.23 -11.91 15.19
N SER A 85 1.90 -11.97 15.09
CA SER A 85 1.16 -12.99 14.32
C SER A 85 0.49 -12.44 13.06
N SER A 86 0.27 -11.13 12.96
CA SER A 86 -0.44 -10.51 11.83
C SER A 86 0.16 -9.16 11.46
N ALA A 87 0.13 -8.82 10.16
CA ALA A 87 0.49 -7.49 9.69
C ALA A 87 -0.54 -6.97 8.67
N TYR A 88 -0.98 -5.72 8.86
CA TYR A 88 -1.91 -5.00 7.99
C TYR A 88 -1.11 -3.99 7.18
N LEU A 89 -1.24 -4.01 5.88
CA LEU A 89 -0.50 -3.12 4.99
C LEU A 89 -1.25 -2.87 3.68
N PRO A 90 -1.18 -1.66 3.10
CA PRO A 90 -1.72 -1.38 1.78
C PRO A 90 -0.72 -1.80 0.70
N ILE A 91 -1.22 -2.23 -0.45
CA ILE A 91 -0.39 -2.37 -1.66
C ILE A 91 -0.11 -0.96 -2.20
N PRO A 92 1.16 -0.58 -2.43
CA PRO A 92 1.51 0.78 -2.87
C PRO A 92 0.82 1.18 -4.17
N ARG A 93 0.43 2.47 -4.29
CA ARG A 93 -0.10 3.05 -5.54
C ARG A 93 1.05 3.45 -6.47
N GLN A 94 1.79 2.49 -6.93
CA GLN A 94 2.91 2.73 -7.84
C GLN A 94 3.08 1.53 -8.77
N ILE A 95 3.36 1.80 -10.05
CA ILE A 95 3.70 0.74 -11.02
C ILE A 95 5.14 0.30 -10.76
N PRO A 96 5.39 -1.01 -10.56
CA PRO A 96 6.74 -1.53 -10.43
C PRO A 96 7.51 -1.38 -11.75
N LEU A 97 8.79 -1.05 -11.68
CA LEU A 97 9.70 -1.06 -12.82
C LEU A 97 10.21 -2.47 -13.12
N GLU A 98 10.42 -3.26 -12.06
CA GLU A 98 10.83 -4.66 -12.14
C GLU A 98 9.78 -5.55 -11.48
N VAL A 99 9.21 -6.49 -12.24
CA VAL A 99 8.17 -7.40 -11.76
C VAL A 99 8.78 -8.76 -11.46
N ASN A 100 8.84 -9.13 -10.18
CA ASN A 100 9.30 -10.43 -9.71
C ASN A 100 8.19 -11.26 -9.04
N ASN A 101 6.99 -10.68 -8.86
CA ASN A 101 5.84 -11.29 -8.18
C ASN A 101 6.18 -11.75 -6.76
N LYS A 102 6.92 -10.93 -6.01
CA LYS A 102 7.28 -11.18 -4.63
C LYS A 102 6.84 -10.04 -3.73
N LEU A 103 6.35 -10.42 -2.56
CA LEU A 103 6.29 -9.57 -1.39
C LEU A 103 7.55 -9.86 -0.55
N TYR A 104 8.40 -8.87 -0.37
CA TYR A 104 9.55 -8.91 0.54
C TYR A 104 9.15 -8.28 1.87
N TYR A 105 9.44 -8.94 2.97
CA TYR A 105 9.12 -8.50 4.31
C TYR A 105 10.33 -8.67 5.23
N GLU A 106 10.78 -7.59 5.84
CA GLU A 106 11.96 -7.56 6.71
C GLU A 106 11.61 -6.97 8.08
N THR A 107 12.07 -7.61 9.11
CA THR A 107 11.99 -7.19 10.50
C THR A 107 13.40 -7.00 11.06
N GLU A 108 13.50 -6.58 12.33
CA GLU A 108 14.80 -6.52 13.03
C GLU A 108 15.49 -7.89 13.16
N LEU A 109 14.76 -8.98 13.06
CA LEU A 109 15.24 -10.34 13.33
C LEU A 109 15.48 -11.16 12.06
N GLY A 110 15.22 -10.60 10.88
CA GLY A 110 15.45 -11.27 9.59
C GLY A 110 14.46 -10.85 8.52
N SER A 111 14.47 -11.57 7.41
CA SER A 111 13.60 -11.29 6.27
C SER A 111 13.01 -12.56 5.69
N THR A 112 11.89 -12.40 4.97
CA THR A 112 11.23 -13.45 4.21
C THR A 112 10.69 -12.91 2.89
N THR A 113 10.36 -13.80 1.97
CA THR A 113 9.65 -13.46 0.73
C THR A 113 8.43 -14.37 0.59
N TYR A 114 7.37 -13.81 0.03
CA TYR A 114 6.14 -14.52 -0.27
C TYR A 114 5.75 -14.30 -1.72
N ASP A 115 5.23 -15.33 -2.40
CA ASP A 115 4.77 -15.22 -3.78
C ASP A 115 3.48 -14.42 -3.83
N PHE A 116 3.54 -13.22 -4.38
CA PHE A 116 2.40 -12.31 -4.43
C PHE A 116 2.43 -11.44 -5.68
N THR A 117 1.36 -11.46 -6.46
CA THR A 117 1.24 -10.70 -7.71
C THR A 117 0.49 -9.40 -7.47
N VAL A 118 1.06 -8.28 -7.90
CA VAL A 118 0.38 -6.98 -7.89
C VAL A 118 -0.27 -6.75 -9.25
N SER A 119 -1.59 -6.63 -9.24
CA SER A 119 -2.38 -6.31 -10.43
C SER A 119 -2.38 -4.81 -10.68
N VAL A 120 -1.79 -4.39 -11.80
CA VAL A 120 -1.72 -2.99 -12.21
C VAL A 120 -2.85 -2.71 -13.20
N PRO A 121 -3.74 -1.73 -12.93
CA PRO A 121 -4.82 -1.39 -13.83
C PRO A 121 -4.28 -0.68 -15.08
N LEU A 122 -4.89 -0.94 -16.24
CA LEU A 122 -4.58 -0.18 -17.46
C LEU A 122 -5.19 1.22 -17.41
N VAL A 123 -4.53 2.19 -18.08
CA VAL A 123 -5.12 3.50 -18.34
C VAL A 123 -6.45 3.32 -19.05
N GLN A 124 -7.45 4.00 -18.55
CA GLN A 124 -8.77 4.05 -19.15
C GLN A 124 -9.06 5.46 -19.64
N VAL A 125 -9.48 5.60 -20.90
CA VAL A 125 -9.96 6.86 -21.48
C VAL A 125 -11.45 6.71 -21.74
N ASP A 126 -12.26 7.48 -21.03
CA ASP A 126 -13.73 7.46 -21.16
C ASP A 126 -14.22 8.42 -22.24
N GLY A 127 -13.45 9.47 -22.56
CA GLY A 127 -13.79 10.45 -23.58
C GLY A 127 -13.21 11.85 -23.31
N LEU A 128 -13.71 12.81 -24.04
CA LEU A 128 -13.40 14.22 -23.86
C LEU A 128 -14.38 14.86 -22.85
N TYR A 129 -13.87 15.75 -22.01
CA TYR A 129 -14.74 16.52 -21.11
C TYR A 129 -15.56 17.56 -21.89
N ASN A 130 -14.92 18.21 -22.90
CA ASN A 130 -15.56 19.12 -23.84
C ASN A 130 -15.39 18.58 -25.27
N GLU A 131 -16.49 18.35 -25.97
CA GLU A 131 -16.46 17.91 -27.38
C GLU A 131 -16.16 19.05 -28.36
N PHE A 132 -16.26 20.29 -27.90
CA PHE A 132 -16.02 21.49 -28.71
C PHE A 132 -14.81 22.24 -28.16
N ALA A 133 -13.70 22.14 -28.87
CA ALA A 133 -12.48 22.90 -28.61
C ALA A 133 -12.07 23.70 -29.85
N LEU A 134 -11.62 24.92 -29.64
CA LEU A 134 -11.06 25.72 -30.73
C LEU A 134 -9.64 25.21 -31.07
N PRO A 135 -9.21 25.29 -32.32
CA PRO A 135 -7.84 24.93 -32.67
C PRO A 135 -6.81 25.67 -31.80
N GLY A 136 -5.84 24.93 -31.25
CA GLY A 136 -4.80 25.46 -30.38
C GLY A 136 -5.21 25.71 -28.93
N THR A 137 -6.37 25.21 -28.48
CA THR A 137 -6.78 25.21 -27.07
C THR A 137 -6.62 23.84 -26.47
N SER A 138 -6.29 23.80 -25.15
CA SER A 138 -6.18 22.55 -24.41
C SER A 138 -7.52 21.81 -24.35
N VAL A 139 -7.45 20.49 -24.46
CA VAL A 139 -8.58 19.57 -24.38
C VAL A 139 -8.42 18.70 -23.13
N GLN A 140 -9.50 18.56 -22.37
CA GLN A 140 -9.48 17.71 -21.19
C GLN A 140 -10.02 16.30 -21.51
N LEU A 141 -9.18 15.30 -21.28
CA LEU A 141 -9.55 13.88 -21.29
C LEU A 141 -10.11 13.49 -19.94
N LYS A 142 -11.15 12.66 -19.95
CA LYS A 142 -11.75 12.04 -18.78
C LYS A 142 -11.46 10.54 -18.80
N GLY A 143 -11.11 9.98 -17.65
CA GLY A 143 -10.79 8.56 -17.57
C GLY A 143 -10.38 8.12 -16.19
N LYS A 144 -9.42 7.21 -16.12
CA LYS A 144 -8.86 6.69 -14.85
C LYS A 144 -7.39 6.33 -15.02
N TYR A 145 -6.66 6.42 -13.91
CA TYR A 145 -5.29 5.97 -13.75
C TYR A 145 -4.26 6.73 -14.61
N PHE A 146 -4.57 7.95 -15.01
CA PHE A 146 -3.63 8.74 -15.81
C PHE A 146 -2.34 9.06 -15.04
N ASP A 147 -2.44 9.35 -13.73
CA ASP A 147 -1.32 9.70 -12.87
C ASP A 147 -0.30 8.56 -12.64
N LEU A 148 -0.72 7.31 -12.85
CA LEU A 148 0.15 6.14 -12.66
C LEU A 148 1.20 5.96 -13.75
N TYR A 149 0.96 6.48 -14.96
CA TYR A 149 1.72 6.10 -16.15
C TYR A 149 2.74 7.14 -16.61
N GLY A 150 3.03 8.15 -15.81
CA GLY A 150 4.09 9.12 -16.07
C GLY A 150 3.93 9.87 -17.39
N PHE A 151 2.71 10.27 -17.74
CA PHE A 151 2.46 11.17 -18.86
C PHE A 151 2.95 12.59 -18.55
N GLY A 152 3.56 13.24 -19.51
CA GLY A 152 4.02 14.62 -19.38
C GLY A 152 5.32 14.81 -18.61
N GLY A 153 5.99 15.95 -18.84
CA GLY A 153 7.26 16.28 -18.20
C GLY A 153 8.51 15.73 -18.91
N ALA A 154 9.67 16.19 -18.46
CA ALA A 154 10.96 15.92 -19.11
C ALA A 154 11.39 14.44 -19.12
N ASN A 155 10.84 13.63 -18.19
CA ASN A 155 11.14 12.19 -18.06
C ASN A 155 9.90 11.34 -18.37
N SER A 156 9.01 11.83 -19.21
CA SER A 156 7.79 11.11 -19.58
C SER A 156 8.12 9.76 -20.22
N THR A 157 7.54 8.69 -19.69
CA THR A 157 7.64 7.33 -20.24
C THR A 157 6.45 6.98 -21.12
N SER A 158 5.42 7.85 -21.15
CA SER A 158 4.18 7.63 -21.86
C SER A 158 3.79 8.87 -22.66
N THR A 159 3.21 8.68 -23.84
CA THR A 159 2.80 9.77 -24.74
C THR A 159 1.31 9.70 -25.05
N VAL A 160 0.72 10.85 -25.31
CA VAL A 160 -0.66 10.99 -25.80
C VAL A 160 -0.63 11.35 -27.26
N LYS A 161 -1.41 10.65 -28.10
CA LYS A 161 -1.53 10.94 -29.52
C LYS A 161 -2.99 11.06 -29.96
N MET A 162 -3.28 12.06 -30.75
CA MET A 162 -4.57 12.23 -31.44
C MET A 162 -4.34 12.27 -32.94
N ASN A 163 -4.98 11.37 -33.69
CA ASN A 163 -4.80 11.23 -35.14
C ASN A 163 -3.32 11.10 -35.56
N GLY A 164 -2.48 10.44 -34.71
CA GLY A 164 -1.06 10.26 -34.98
C GLY A 164 -0.16 11.44 -34.60
N VAL A 165 -0.73 12.55 -34.18
CA VAL A 165 0.01 13.73 -33.68
C VAL A 165 0.17 13.59 -32.17
N GLU A 166 1.42 13.74 -31.72
CA GLU A 166 1.74 13.74 -30.27
C GLU A 166 1.32 15.07 -29.65
N LEU A 167 0.66 14.99 -28.49
CA LEU A 167 0.16 16.13 -27.74
C LEU A 167 0.99 16.33 -26.47
N GLU A 168 1.21 17.59 -26.12
CA GLU A 168 1.78 17.95 -24.82
C GLU A 168 0.74 17.75 -23.72
N VAL A 169 1.19 17.28 -22.55
CA VAL A 169 0.35 17.14 -21.38
C VAL A 169 0.57 18.33 -20.45
N ASP A 170 -0.46 19.17 -20.34
CA ASP A 170 -0.43 20.38 -19.50
C ASP A 170 -0.61 20.06 -18.01
N SER A 171 -1.55 19.16 -17.71
CA SER A 171 -1.85 18.75 -16.34
C SER A 171 -2.42 17.35 -16.29
N ILE A 172 -2.19 16.68 -15.15
CA ILE A 172 -2.60 15.30 -14.94
C ILE A 172 -3.12 15.07 -13.52
N SER A 173 -4.14 14.24 -13.41
CA SER A 173 -4.65 13.68 -12.17
C SER A 173 -5.11 12.24 -12.43
N ASP A 174 -5.58 11.52 -11.42
CA ASP A 174 -6.12 10.16 -11.60
C ASP A 174 -7.20 10.09 -12.70
N LYS A 175 -8.11 11.09 -12.73
CA LYS A 175 -9.34 11.06 -13.55
C LYS A 175 -9.34 11.99 -14.74
N TYR A 176 -8.45 12.94 -14.79
CA TYR A 176 -8.40 13.97 -15.82
C TYR A 176 -6.97 14.22 -16.29
N MET A 177 -6.84 14.44 -17.57
CA MET A 177 -5.59 14.85 -18.21
C MET A 177 -5.89 15.95 -19.23
N SER A 178 -5.18 17.08 -19.15
CA SER A 178 -5.28 18.19 -20.11
C SER A 178 -4.14 18.08 -21.11
N VAL A 179 -4.47 18.15 -22.40
CA VAL A 179 -3.55 18.04 -23.53
C VAL A 179 -3.77 19.14 -24.54
#